data_a184f59e4a214449ebafb70ddd36c4aa
#
_entry.id   a184f59e4a214449ebafb70ddd36c4aa
#
_cell.length_a   1.000
_cell.length_b   1.000
_cell.length_c   1.000
_cell.angle_alpha   90.00
_cell.angle_beta   90.00
_cell.angle_gamma   90.00
#
_symmetry.space_group_name_H-M   'P 1'
#
loop_
_entity.id
_entity.type
_entity.pdbx_description
1 polymer ?
#
loop_
_entity_poly.entity_id
_entity_poly.type
_entity_poly.pdbx_seq_one_letter_code
_entity_poly.pdbx_strand_id
1 'polypeptide(L)'
;SSFADIEISGIAFHIGSQIKTIEPFTKVFKKTSELIKEINRERQIIKFLDIAGGLGVDYENNIKEFPLNEYVDLIKKFFDVKTLKIILEPGRYISWNAGILVTKVLYIKIHGNKKFIITDCGMNDFMRPALYDGFHKIIPLIEIQSTEKISTDVVGPICETTDKLISSDEFYDVKEGDLLAVLNTGAYGSSMSSNYNVRPLIDEVLISKDTYRIVRKRQTFEESILQETKK
;
A
#
# COMPACT_ATOMS: atom_id res chain seq x y z
N SER A 1 -31.80 -16.35 16.71
CA SER A 1 -32.07 -15.01 16.15
C SER A 1 -33.57 -14.84 16.02
N SER A 2 -34.10 -13.67 16.32
CA SER A 2 -35.51 -13.30 16.14
C SER A 2 -35.91 -13.04 14.69
N PHE A 3 -34.99 -13.22 13.74
CA PHE A 3 -35.21 -12.99 12.31
C PHE A 3 -35.27 -14.32 11.59
N ALA A 4 -36.46 -14.68 11.10
CA ALA A 4 -36.72 -15.96 10.43
C ALA A 4 -35.94 -16.12 9.08
N ASP A 5 -35.60 -14.99 8.45
CA ASP A 5 -34.99 -14.95 7.12
C ASP A 5 -33.45 -14.73 7.15
N ILE A 6 -32.82 -14.78 8.34
CA ILE A 6 -31.37 -14.58 8.49
C ILE A 6 -30.72 -15.83 9.06
N GLU A 7 -29.77 -16.41 8.35
CA GLU A 7 -28.89 -17.48 8.83
C GLU A 7 -27.52 -16.91 9.17
N ILE A 8 -27.12 -16.96 10.43
CA ILE A 8 -25.74 -16.65 10.86
C ILE A 8 -24.89 -17.88 10.61
N SER A 9 -23.91 -17.79 9.69
CA SER A 9 -23.07 -18.92 9.29
C SER A 9 -21.58 -18.67 9.43
N GLY A 10 -21.16 -17.45 9.79
CA GLY A 10 -19.75 -17.09 9.92
C GLY A 10 -19.46 -15.96 10.88
N ILE A 11 -18.17 -15.80 11.17
CA ILE A 11 -17.61 -14.70 11.94
C ILE A 11 -16.51 -14.05 11.09
N ALA A 12 -16.43 -12.74 11.13
CA ALA A 12 -15.34 -11.96 10.54
C ALA A 12 -14.76 -11.00 11.59
N PHE A 13 -13.46 -10.74 11.48
CA PHE A 13 -12.79 -9.70 12.26
C PHE A 13 -11.63 -9.08 11.50
N HIS A 14 -11.35 -7.81 11.76
CA HIS A 14 -10.17 -7.11 11.28
C HIS A 14 -9.53 -6.36 12.44
N ILE A 15 -8.27 -6.64 12.76
CA ILE A 15 -7.57 -6.09 13.94
C ILE A 15 -6.60 -4.97 13.63
N GLY A 16 -6.55 -4.54 12.39
CA GLY A 16 -5.69 -3.44 11.94
C GLY A 16 -4.83 -3.81 10.73
N SER A 17 -4.01 -2.86 10.32
CA SER A 17 -3.12 -2.98 9.17
C SER A 17 -1.66 -2.82 9.61
N GLN A 18 -0.72 -3.35 8.80
CA GLN A 18 0.72 -3.27 9.08
C GLN A 18 1.15 -3.96 10.39
N ILE A 19 0.55 -5.10 10.69
CA ILE A 19 0.89 -5.91 11.85
C ILE A 19 2.12 -6.75 11.51
N LYS A 20 3.25 -6.46 12.14
CA LYS A 20 4.56 -7.04 11.80
C LYS A 20 4.93 -8.26 12.65
N THR A 21 4.16 -8.58 13.68
CA THR A 21 4.44 -9.68 14.63
C THR A 21 3.25 -10.61 14.83
N ILE A 22 3.50 -11.78 15.40
CA ILE A 22 2.49 -12.86 15.59
C ILE A 22 1.60 -12.63 16.81
N GLU A 23 2.06 -11.89 17.81
CA GLU A 23 1.39 -11.77 19.09
C GLU A 23 -0.06 -11.20 19.01
N PRO A 24 -0.33 -10.16 18.19
CA PRO A 24 -1.71 -9.67 18.04
C PRO A 24 -2.64 -10.74 17.46
N PHE A 25 -2.16 -11.51 16.47
CA PHE A 25 -2.93 -12.61 15.87
C PHE A 25 -3.18 -13.73 16.88
N THR A 26 -2.18 -14.09 17.69
CA THR A 26 -2.33 -15.10 18.74
C THR A 26 -3.45 -14.71 19.72
N LYS A 27 -3.51 -13.45 20.13
CA LYS A 27 -4.53 -12.96 21.07
C LYS A 27 -5.94 -13.03 20.48
N VAL A 28 -6.11 -12.57 19.24
CA VAL A 28 -7.43 -12.59 18.60
C VAL A 28 -7.88 -13.99 18.25
N PHE A 29 -7.00 -14.85 17.74
CA PHE A 29 -7.32 -16.23 17.38
C PHE A 29 -7.77 -17.03 18.61
N LYS A 30 -7.10 -16.85 19.75
CA LYS A 30 -7.52 -17.46 21.01
C LYS A 30 -8.96 -17.06 21.37
N LYS A 31 -9.25 -15.75 21.43
CA LYS A 31 -10.59 -15.23 21.76
C LYS A 31 -11.66 -15.73 20.77
N THR A 32 -11.34 -15.68 19.46
CA THR A 32 -12.28 -16.11 18.42
C THR A 32 -12.56 -17.62 18.50
N SER A 33 -11.53 -18.44 18.79
CA SER A 33 -11.74 -19.88 18.94
C SER A 33 -12.61 -20.23 20.14
N GLU A 34 -12.48 -19.49 21.23
CA GLU A 34 -13.35 -19.63 22.42
C GLU A 34 -14.79 -19.24 22.08
N LEU A 35 -14.99 -18.13 21.37
CA LEU A 35 -16.31 -17.67 20.92
C LEU A 35 -16.99 -18.68 19.98
N ILE A 36 -16.24 -19.21 18.99
CA ILE A 36 -16.77 -20.22 18.07
C ILE A 36 -17.21 -21.47 18.82
N LYS A 37 -16.42 -21.94 19.81
CA LYS A 37 -16.78 -23.09 20.63
C LYS A 37 -18.06 -22.85 21.44
N GLU A 38 -18.23 -21.65 21.97
CA GLU A 38 -19.42 -21.27 22.72
C GLU A 38 -20.65 -21.25 21.81
N ILE A 39 -20.58 -20.60 20.64
CA ILE A 39 -21.69 -20.51 19.67
C ILE A 39 -22.07 -21.90 19.15
N ASN A 40 -21.07 -22.75 18.87
CA ASN A 40 -21.27 -24.08 18.32
C ASN A 40 -21.60 -25.15 19.38
N ARG A 41 -21.79 -24.78 20.65
CA ARG A 41 -21.99 -25.74 21.77
C ARG A 41 -23.12 -26.73 21.53
N GLU A 42 -24.25 -26.25 21.01
CA GLU A 42 -25.46 -27.08 20.81
C GLU A 42 -25.55 -27.65 19.38
N ARG A 43 -25.12 -26.86 18.41
CA ARG A 43 -25.08 -27.25 17.00
C ARG A 43 -24.02 -26.44 16.26
N GLN A 44 -23.42 -27.02 15.23
CA GLN A 44 -22.44 -26.31 14.41
C GLN A 44 -23.13 -25.25 13.53
N ILE A 45 -23.11 -24.00 13.97
CA ILE A 45 -23.68 -22.84 13.27
C ILE A 45 -22.60 -22.19 12.42
N ILE A 46 -21.42 -21.96 13.00
CA ILE A 46 -20.32 -21.26 12.35
C ILE A 46 -19.57 -22.22 11.42
N LYS A 47 -19.66 -21.95 10.14
CA LYS A 47 -19.01 -22.69 9.03
C LYS A 47 -17.88 -21.90 8.38
N PHE A 48 -17.90 -20.55 8.52
CA PHE A 48 -16.93 -19.63 7.90
C PHE A 48 -16.27 -18.77 8.97
N LEU A 49 -14.98 -18.57 8.81
CA LEU A 49 -14.20 -17.62 9.62
C LEU A 49 -13.35 -16.76 8.69
N ASP A 50 -13.67 -15.49 8.63
CA ASP A 50 -12.86 -14.50 7.95
C ASP A 50 -11.90 -13.87 8.96
N ILE A 51 -10.63 -14.13 8.78
CA ILE A 51 -9.55 -13.61 9.62
C ILE A 51 -8.90 -12.37 8.97
N ALA A 52 -9.54 -11.83 7.93
CA ALA A 52 -9.16 -10.65 7.18
C ALA A 52 -7.70 -10.69 6.65
N GLY A 53 -7.05 -9.54 6.64
CA GLY A 53 -5.65 -9.38 6.24
C GLY A 53 -4.83 -8.74 7.34
N GLY A 54 -4.27 -7.57 7.05
CA GLY A 54 -3.50 -6.80 8.02
C GLY A 54 -2.03 -7.20 8.16
N LEU A 55 -1.58 -8.23 7.44
CA LEU A 55 -0.19 -8.68 7.45
C LEU A 55 0.75 -7.54 7.05
N GLY A 56 1.71 -7.26 7.91
CA GLY A 56 2.68 -6.18 7.73
C GLY A 56 3.76 -6.52 6.72
N VAL A 57 4.30 -5.48 6.09
CA VAL A 57 5.44 -5.55 5.18
C VAL A 57 6.50 -4.54 5.58
N ASP A 58 7.72 -4.76 5.14
CA ASP A 58 8.85 -3.89 5.45
C ASP A 58 9.16 -2.96 4.28
N TYR A 59 8.71 -1.72 4.35
CA TYR A 59 9.00 -0.70 3.35
C TYR A 59 10.44 -0.17 3.41
N GLU A 60 11.14 -0.38 4.53
CA GLU A 60 12.48 0.16 4.77
C GLU A 60 13.59 -0.85 4.49
N ASN A 61 13.22 -2.13 4.23
CA ASN A 61 14.15 -3.27 4.09
C ASN A 61 15.07 -3.47 5.31
N ASN A 62 14.61 -3.06 6.51
CA ASN A 62 15.38 -3.13 7.75
C ASN A 62 14.91 -4.23 8.70
N ILE A 63 13.76 -4.84 8.44
CA ILE A 63 13.08 -5.76 9.34
C ILE A 63 12.96 -7.14 8.69
N LYS A 64 12.97 -8.15 9.54
CA LYS A 64 12.67 -9.52 9.17
C LYS A 64 11.28 -9.59 8.50
N GLU A 65 11.18 -10.32 7.42
CA GLU A 65 9.89 -10.60 6.77
C GLU A 65 8.86 -11.12 7.77
N PHE A 66 7.58 -10.83 7.53
CA PHE A 66 6.49 -11.34 8.35
C PHE A 66 6.57 -12.87 8.42
N PRO A 67 6.49 -13.48 9.61
CA PRO A 67 6.69 -14.92 9.80
C PRO A 67 5.46 -15.72 9.33
N LEU A 68 5.30 -15.84 8.02
CA LEU A 68 4.12 -16.43 7.38
C LEU A 68 3.89 -17.89 7.79
N ASN A 69 4.95 -18.67 7.94
CA ASN A 69 4.83 -20.09 8.37
C ASN A 69 4.26 -20.18 9.78
N GLU A 70 4.76 -19.36 10.71
CA GLU A 70 4.24 -19.30 12.08
C GLU A 70 2.77 -18.84 12.10
N TYR A 71 2.39 -17.92 11.21
CA TYR A 71 1.01 -17.48 11.08
C TYR A 71 0.08 -18.61 10.60
N VAL A 72 0.51 -19.40 9.62
CA VAL A 72 -0.24 -20.57 9.13
C VAL A 72 -0.37 -21.63 10.23
N ASP A 73 0.70 -21.88 10.97
CA ASP A 73 0.66 -22.85 12.08
C ASP A 73 -0.23 -22.36 13.23
N LEU A 74 -0.28 -21.05 13.46
CA LEU A 74 -1.19 -20.44 14.42
C LEU A 74 -2.65 -20.66 14.02
N ILE A 75 -2.99 -20.48 12.74
CA ILE A 75 -4.33 -20.77 12.22
C ILE A 75 -4.71 -22.23 12.52
N LYS A 76 -3.86 -23.17 12.14
CA LYS A 76 -4.10 -24.60 12.37
C LYS A 76 -4.19 -24.98 13.85
N LYS A 77 -3.48 -24.27 14.72
CA LYS A 77 -3.51 -24.48 16.18
C LYS A 77 -4.85 -24.09 16.80
N PHE A 78 -5.45 -23.00 16.37
CA PHE A 78 -6.65 -22.46 16.98
C PHE A 78 -7.95 -22.89 16.29
N PHE A 79 -7.90 -23.23 15.02
CA PHE A 79 -9.09 -23.52 14.21
C PHE A 79 -8.99 -24.88 13.53
N ASP A 80 -10.10 -25.64 13.55
CA ASP A 80 -10.20 -26.87 12.79
C ASP A 80 -10.51 -26.57 11.32
N VAL A 81 -9.46 -26.51 10.51
CA VAL A 81 -9.53 -26.19 9.06
C VAL A 81 -10.24 -27.27 8.24
N LYS A 82 -10.65 -28.41 8.81
CA LYS A 82 -11.43 -29.45 8.15
C LYS A 82 -12.93 -29.13 8.20
N THR A 83 -13.38 -28.50 9.25
CA THR A 83 -14.79 -28.20 9.47
C THR A 83 -15.11 -26.71 9.30
N LEU A 84 -14.11 -25.82 9.38
CA LEU A 84 -14.25 -24.39 9.31
C LEU A 84 -13.53 -23.86 8.06
N LYS A 85 -14.29 -23.23 7.16
CA LYS A 85 -13.70 -22.56 5.99
C LYS A 85 -13.07 -21.24 6.39
N ILE A 86 -11.75 -21.15 6.27
CA ILE A 86 -10.99 -19.93 6.56
C ILE A 86 -10.96 -19.02 5.33
N ILE A 87 -11.25 -17.75 5.52
CA ILE A 87 -11.15 -16.66 4.55
C ILE A 87 -10.03 -15.74 4.95
N LEU A 88 -9.22 -15.30 3.99
CA LEU A 88 -8.08 -14.39 4.15
C LEU A 88 -8.20 -13.24 3.16
N GLU A 89 -7.89 -12.02 3.59
CA GLU A 89 -7.94 -10.80 2.78
C GLU A 89 -6.59 -10.04 2.77
N PRO A 90 -5.46 -10.67 2.42
CA PRO A 90 -4.12 -10.08 2.57
C PRO A 90 -3.78 -9.11 1.42
N GLY A 91 -4.42 -7.96 1.31
CA GLY A 91 -4.24 -7.00 0.23
C GLY A 91 -2.79 -6.49 0.12
N ARG A 92 -2.32 -5.77 1.13
CA ARG A 92 -0.98 -5.18 1.16
C ARG A 92 0.12 -6.22 0.95
N TYR A 93 0.05 -7.31 1.69
CA TYR A 93 1.08 -8.35 1.68
C TYR A 93 1.31 -8.99 0.31
N ILE A 94 0.26 -9.04 -0.53
CA ILE A 94 0.32 -9.64 -1.87
C ILE A 94 0.90 -8.67 -2.90
N SER A 95 0.54 -7.38 -2.81
CA SER A 95 0.77 -6.44 -3.94
C SER A 95 1.81 -5.37 -3.69
N TRP A 96 2.25 -5.13 -2.45
CA TRP A 96 3.09 -3.97 -2.09
C TRP A 96 4.37 -3.83 -2.93
N ASN A 97 5.10 -4.92 -3.14
CA ASN A 97 6.36 -4.95 -3.88
C ASN A 97 6.18 -5.22 -5.39
N ALA A 98 4.95 -5.37 -5.86
CA ALA A 98 4.66 -5.63 -7.27
C ALA A 98 4.65 -4.37 -8.14
N GLY A 99 4.81 -3.18 -7.55
CA GLY A 99 4.77 -1.92 -8.27
C GLY A 99 5.85 -0.93 -7.86
N ILE A 100 6.30 -0.16 -8.82
CA ILE A 100 7.11 1.05 -8.65
C ILE A 100 6.39 2.22 -9.33
N LEU A 101 6.59 3.42 -8.83
CA LEU A 101 6.16 4.64 -9.48
C LEU A 101 7.39 5.36 -10.02
N VAL A 102 7.41 5.59 -11.33
CA VAL A 102 8.49 6.33 -11.98
C VAL A 102 8.12 7.80 -12.06
N THR A 103 9.04 8.67 -11.68
CA THR A 103 8.86 10.12 -11.73
C THR A 103 10.11 10.80 -12.25
N LYS A 104 9.94 11.96 -12.87
CA LYS A 104 11.01 12.78 -13.43
C LYS A 104 11.31 13.97 -12.53
N VAL A 105 12.58 14.25 -12.30
CA VAL A 105 13.03 15.49 -11.66
C VAL A 105 12.81 16.65 -12.62
N LEU A 106 11.96 17.60 -12.24
CA LEU A 106 11.67 18.80 -13.03
C LEU A 106 12.63 19.94 -12.67
N TYR A 107 12.81 20.20 -11.38
CA TYR A 107 13.62 21.29 -10.89
C TYR A 107 14.33 20.91 -9.59
N ILE A 108 15.48 21.51 -9.34
CA ILE A 108 16.20 21.44 -8.07
C ILE A 108 16.31 22.85 -7.50
N LYS A 109 15.84 23.03 -6.26
CA LYS A 109 15.90 24.30 -5.57
C LYS A 109 16.63 24.14 -4.25
N ILE A 110 17.58 25.04 -3.97
CA ILE A 110 18.24 25.11 -2.67
C ILE A 110 17.77 26.39 -1.97
N HIS A 111 17.34 26.26 -0.74
CA HIS A 111 16.97 27.39 0.12
C HIS A 111 17.61 27.22 1.50
N GLY A 112 18.57 28.07 1.83
CA GLY A 112 19.39 27.89 3.03
C GLY A 112 20.12 26.54 3.01
N ASN A 113 19.91 25.74 4.06
CA ASN A 113 20.51 24.40 4.20
C ASN A 113 19.60 23.28 3.72
N LYS A 114 18.56 23.59 2.92
CA LYS A 114 17.58 22.62 2.47
C LYS A 114 17.53 22.55 0.95
N LYS A 115 17.55 21.33 0.42
CA LYS A 115 17.37 21.00 -1.00
C LYS A 115 15.95 20.51 -1.24
N PHE A 116 15.33 21.01 -2.29
CA PHE A 116 14.03 20.55 -2.79
C PHE A 116 14.22 19.95 -4.17
N ILE A 117 13.82 18.70 -4.35
CA ILE A 117 13.78 18.01 -5.63
C ILE A 117 12.31 17.96 -6.04
N ILE A 118 11.95 18.82 -7.01
CA ILE A 118 10.57 18.91 -7.50
C ILE A 118 10.37 17.91 -8.65
N THR A 119 9.39 17.05 -8.51
CA THR A 119 9.09 15.99 -9.47
C THR A 119 7.78 16.22 -10.21
N ASP A 120 7.54 15.50 -11.32
CA ASP A 120 6.28 15.52 -12.05
C ASP A 120 5.16 14.69 -11.41
N CYS A 121 5.49 13.85 -10.45
CA CYS A 121 4.57 13.05 -9.64
C CYS A 121 4.28 13.76 -8.31
N GLY A 122 3.07 13.69 -7.83
CA GLY A 122 2.65 14.24 -6.55
C GLY A 122 1.68 13.35 -5.78
N MET A 123 1.10 13.90 -4.71
CA MET A 123 0.16 13.19 -3.86
C MET A 123 -1.11 12.72 -4.60
N ASN A 124 -1.46 13.34 -5.70
CA ASN A 124 -2.56 12.88 -6.56
C ASN A 124 -2.24 11.56 -7.25
N ASP A 125 -0.98 11.27 -7.55
CA ASP A 125 -0.52 10.02 -8.16
C ASP A 125 -0.23 8.96 -7.08
N PHE A 126 0.31 9.41 -5.93
CA PHE A 126 0.69 8.53 -4.83
C PHE A 126 0.41 9.16 -3.46
N MET A 127 -0.78 8.91 -2.93
CA MET A 127 -1.31 9.57 -1.74
C MET A 127 -0.64 9.14 -0.42
N ARG A 128 -0.05 7.95 -0.34
CA ARG A 128 0.37 7.35 0.93
C ARG A 128 1.35 8.17 1.77
N PRO A 129 2.40 8.80 1.21
CA PRO A 129 3.27 9.67 2.00
C PRO A 129 2.53 10.83 2.64
N ALA A 130 1.66 11.51 1.88
CA ALA A 130 0.91 12.66 2.35
C ALA A 130 -0.17 12.32 3.39
N LEU A 131 -0.85 11.18 3.24
CA LEU A 131 -1.99 10.80 4.08
C LEU A 131 -1.59 10.06 5.35
N TYR A 132 -0.55 9.22 5.28
CA TYR A 132 -0.18 8.29 6.35
C TYR A 132 1.24 8.48 6.86
N ASP A 133 1.97 9.50 6.39
CA ASP A 133 3.41 9.64 6.58
C ASP A 133 4.17 8.35 6.20
N GLY A 134 3.65 7.71 5.14
CA GLY A 134 4.10 6.40 4.70
C GLY A 134 5.47 6.47 4.05
N PHE A 135 6.46 5.81 4.63
CA PHE A 135 7.79 5.74 4.05
C PHE A 135 7.80 4.88 2.77
N HIS A 136 8.45 5.38 1.73
CA HIS A 136 8.79 4.67 0.51
C HIS A 136 10.20 5.07 0.08
N LYS A 137 11.05 4.06 -0.14
CA LYS A 137 12.41 4.32 -0.63
C LYS A 137 12.34 4.88 -2.05
N ILE A 138 13.09 5.94 -2.30
CA ILE A 138 13.23 6.54 -3.62
C ILE A 138 14.68 6.36 -4.08
N ILE A 139 14.86 5.85 -5.29
CA ILE A 139 16.16 5.63 -5.90
C ILE A 139 16.20 6.19 -7.32
N PRO A 140 17.33 6.65 -7.83
CA PRO A 140 17.47 6.97 -9.24
C PRO A 140 17.37 5.71 -10.11
N LEU A 141 16.82 5.84 -11.33
CA LEU A 141 16.78 4.74 -12.31
C LEU A 141 18.10 4.50 -13.04
N ILE A 142 19.01 5.45 -12.97
CA ILE A 142 20.39 5.30 -13.42
C ILE A 142 21.30 5.13 -12.22
N GLU A 143 22.43 4.47 -12.39
CA GLU A 143 23.39 4.30 -11.31
C GLU A 143 24.05 5.64 -10.98
N ILE A 144 23.73 6.18 -9.80
CA ILE A 144 24.36 7.36 -9.21
C ILE A 144 25.02 6.92 -7.91
N GLN A 145 26.36 6.98 -7.88
CA GLN A 145 27.12 6.56 -6.71
C GLN A 145 27.31 7.69 -5.68
N SER A 146 27.20 8.94 -6.13
CA SER A 146 27.36 10.10 -5.24
C SER A 146 26.07 10.42 -4.50
N THR A 147 26.21 10.71 -3.21
CA THR A 147 25.14 11.26 -2.36
C THR A 147 25.57 12.60 -1.78
N GLU A 148 24.62 13.45 -1.52
CA GLU A 148 24.83 14.73 -0.82
C GLU A 148 24.22 14.66 0.56
N LYS A 149 25.01 15.05 1.57
CA LYS A 149 24.55 15.21 2.96
C LYS A 149 23.95 16.59 3.17
N ILE A 150 22.76 16.76 2.62
CA ILE A 150 21.95 17.97 2.75
C ILE A 150 20.51 17.56 3.01
N SER A 151 19.86 18.22 3.96
CA SER A 151 18.43 17.97 4.21
C SER A 151 17.63 18.17 2.93
N THR A 152 17.03 17.12 2.42
CA THR A 152 16.38 17.05 1.11
C THR A 152 14.94 16.63 1.24
N ASP A 153 14.01 17.40 0.65
CA ASP A 153 12.64 16.98 0.42
C ASP A 153 12.45 16.68 -1.07
N VAL A 154 11.93 15.48 -1.39
CA VAL A 154 11.40 15.18 -2.73
C VAL A 154 9.93 15.51 -2.71
N VAL A 155 9.51 16.47 -3.53
CA VAL A 155 8.17 17.07 -3.51
C VAL A 155 7.51 16.98 -4.87
N GLY A 156 6.17 16.95 -4.86
CA GLY A 156 5.37 16.96 -6.07
C GLY A 156 4.98 18.38 -6.53
N PRO A 157 4.17 18.48 -7.59
CA PRO A 157 3.75 19.75 -8.19
C PRO A 157 2.42 20.28 -7.64
N ILE A 158 1.84 19.64 -6.62
CA ILE A 158 0.55 20.01 -6.08
C ILE A 158 0.69 21.21 -5.15
N CYS A 159 -0.23 22.16 -5.23
CA CYS A 159 -0.28 23.31 -4.33
C CYS A 159 -0.84 22.91 -2.95
N GLU A 160 -0.11 22.03 -2.27
CA GLU A 160 -0.46 21.45 -0.97
C GLU A 160 0.81 21.21 -0.15
N THR A 161 0.81 21.62 1.10
CA THR A 161 1.99 21.51 1.98
C THR A 161 2.42 20.05 2.20
N THR A 162 1.48 19.12 2.17
CA THR A 162 1.73 17.69 2.36
C THR A 162 2.17 16.98 1.09
N ASP A 163 2.28 17.67 -0.06
CA ASP A 163 2.75 17.08 -1.32
C ASP A 163 4.25 16.80 -1.31
N LYS A 164 4.63 15.89 -0.45
CA LYS A 164 5.99 15.45 -0.23
C LYS A 164 6.06 13.92 -0.26
N LEU A 165 6.97 13.39 -1.07
CA LEU A 165 7.17 11.96 -1.23
C LEU A 165 8.12 11.40 -0.17
N ILE A 166 9.18 12.14 0.20
CA ILE A 166 10.14 11.77 1.24
C ILE A 166 10.89 13.00 1.76
N SER A 167 11.35 12.92 3.01
CA SER A 167 12.40 13.78 3.58
C SER A 167 13.60 12.92 3.96
N SER A 168 14.81 13.38 3.68
CA SER A 168 16.05 12.68 4.03
C SER A 168 17.17 13.68 4.31
N ASP A 169 18.08 13.35 5.24
CA ASP A 169 19.28 14.14 5.51
C ASP A 169 20.45 13.81 4.57
N GLU A 170 20.28 12.76 3.77
CA GLU A 170 21.21 12.38 2.72
C GLU A 170 20.40 11.84 1.52
N PHE A 171 20.68 12.34 0.33
CA PHE A 171 20.02 11.90 -0.91
C PHE A 171 21.00 11.84 -2.07
N TYR A 172 20.64 11.13 -3.11
CA TYR A 172 21.45 11.02 -4.33
C TYR A 172 21.67 12.39 -5.00
N ASP A 173 22.86 12.58 -5.58
CA ASP A 173 23.21 13.78 -6.36
C ASP A 173 22.56 13.72 -7.75
N VAL A 174 21.24 13.86 -7.78
CA VAL A 174 20.42 13.86 -9.00
C VAL A 174 20.40 15.23 -9.66
N LYS A 175 20.09 15.24 -10.96
CA LYS A 175 19.97 16.43 -11.79
C LYS A 175 18.56 16.57 -12.37
N GLU A 176 18.25 17.77 -12.83
CA GLU A 176 17.05 18.01 -13.61
C GLU A 176 17.03 17.11 -14.85
N GLY A 177 15.89 16.47 -15.09
CA GLY A 177 15.71 15.48 -16.12
C GLY A 177 15.92 14.03 -15.70
N ASP A 178 16.58 13.76 -14.58
CA ASP A 178 16.78 12.41 -14.07
C ASP A 178 15.45 11.73 -13.71
N LEU A 179 15.42 10.42 -13.84
CA LEU A 179 14.27 9.60 -13.46
C LEU A 179 14.51 8.94 -12.09
N LEU A 180 13.50 9.00 -11.25
CA LEU A 180 13.46 8.36 -9.95
C LEU A 180 12.41 7.26 -9.93
N ALA A 181 12.64 6.23 -9.13
CA ALA A 181 11.67 5.20 -8.80
C ALA A 181 11.29 5.29 -7.33
N VAL A 182 10.01 5.48 -7.05
CA VAL A 182 9.42 5.28 -5.73
C VAL A 182 9.09 3.80 -5.61
N LEU A 183 9.73 3.10 -4.68
CA LEU A 183 9.62 1.65 -4.55
C LEU A 183 8.38 1.23 -3.75
N ASN A 184 7.95 -0.01 -3.96
CA ASN A 184 6.90 -0.66 -3.17
C ASN A 184 5.55 0.05 -3.24
N THR A 185 5.16 0.53 -4.42
CA THR A 185 3.92 1.29 -4.64
C THR A 185 2.74 0.43 -5.09
N GLY A 186 2.90 -0.89 -5.21
CA GLY A 186 1.86 -1.78 -5.72
C GLY A 186 0.60 -1.87 -4.86
N ALA A 187 0.73 -1.68 -3.54
CA ALA A 187 -0.41 -1.60 -2.63
C ALA A 187 -0.79 -0.15 -2.37
N TYR A 188 -2.05 0.21 -2.62
CA TYR A 188 -2.62 1.55 -2.34
C TYR A 188 -1.91 2.70 -3.09
N GLY A 189 -1.25 2.39 -4.22
CA GLY A 189 -0.72 3.39 -5.14
C GLY A 189 -1.85 3.85 -6.07
N SER A 190 -1.95 3.21 -7.22
CA SER A 190 -2.94 3.53 -8.25
C SER A 190 -4.39 3.56 -7.76
N SER A 191 -4.78 2.67 -6.84
CA SER A 191 -6.15 2.62 -6.30
C SER A 191 -6.54 3.85 -5.46
N MET A 192 -5.57 4.62 -4.97
CA MET A 192 -5.80 5.86 -4.21
C MET A 192 -5.43 7.11 -5.02
N SER A 193 -5.04 6.97 -6.27
CA SER A 193 -4.78 8.11 -7.16
C SER A 193 -6.06 8.88 -7.46
N SER A 194 -5.93 10.17 -7.75
CA SER A 194 -7.06 11.07 -7.96
C SER A 194 -6.76 12.15 -8.99
N ASN A 195 -7.80 12.85 -9.43
CA ASN A 195 -7.68 14.04 -10.27
C ASN A 195 -7.49 15.34 -9.45
N TYR A 196 -6.95 15.26 -8.23
CA TYR A 196 -6.72 16.44 -7.42
C TYR A 196 -5.89 17.48 -8.19
N ASN A 197 -6.25 18.76 -8.08
CA ASN A 197 -5.74 19.88 -8.88
C ASN A 197 -5.89 19.67 -10.41
N VAL A 198 -6.95 18.95 -10.83
CA VAL A 198 -7.29 18.66 -12.23
C VAL A 198 -6.16 17.96 -12.98
N ARG A 199 -5.33 17.16 -12.27
CA ARG A 199 -4.26 16.37 -12.89
C ARG A 199 -4.82 15.05 -13.41
N PRO A 200 -4.55 14.70 -14.68
CA PRO A 200 -4.96 13.42 -15.25
C PRO A 200 -4.30 12.24 -14.55
N LEU A 201 -5.03 11.13 -14.42
CA LEU A 201 -4.47 9.86 -13.93
C LEU A 201 -3.36 9.38 -14.88
N ILE A 202 -2.26 8.91 -14.30
CA ILE A 202 -1.12 8.39 -15.05
C ILE A 202 -1.39 7.01 -15.65
N ASP A 203 -0.60 6.64 -16.64
CA ASP A 203 -0.60 5.31 -17.24
C ASP A 203 -0.08 4.24 -16.27
N GLU A 204 -0.55 3.00 -16.48
CA GLU A 204 0.01 1.83 -15.83
C GLU A 204 0.57 0.87 -16.88
N VAL A 205 1.75 0.38 -16.59
CA VAL A 205 2.50 -0.52 -17.48
C VAL A 205 2.78 -1.82 -16.72
N LEU A 206 2.32 -2.92 -17.27
CA LEU A 206 2.67 -4.25 -16.77
C LEU A 206 3.95 -4.72 -17.46
N ILE A 207 4.96 -5.04 -16.67
CA ILE A 207 6.23 -5.62 -17.13
C ILE A 207 6.22 -7.11 -16.81
N SER A 208 6.52 -7.95 -17.79
CA SER A 208 6.66 -9.40 -17.62
C SER A 208 7.88 -9.88 -18.39
N LYS A 209 8.92 -10.27 -17.69
CA LYS A 209 10.24 -10.61 -18.28
C LYS A 209 10.74 -9.47 -19.18
N ASP A 210 10.93 -9.74 -20.45
CA ASP A 210 11.46 -8.80 -21.46
C ASP A 210 10.37 -8.06 -22.24
N THR A 211 9.11 -8.17 -21.82
CA THR A 211 7.97 -7.54 -22.48
C THR A 211 7.24 -6.59 -21.56
N TYR A 212 6.59 -5.60 -22.16
CA TYR A 212 5.69 -4.72 -21.44
C TYR A 212 4.40 -4.48 -22.21
N ARG A 213 3.34 -4.14 -21.48
CA ARG A 213 2.08 -3.68 -22.07
C ARG A 213 1.43 -2.61 -21.21
N ILE A 214 0.79 -1.65 -21.84
CA ILE A 214 -0.02 -0.65 -21.13
C ILE A 214 -1.31 -1.33 -20.70
N VAL A 215 -1.57 -1.37 -19.39
CA VAL A 215 -2.81 -1.94 -18.80
C VAL A 215 -3.83 -0.85 -18.48
N ARG A 216 -3.39 0.37 -18.27
CA ARG A 216 -4.22 1.58 -18.23
C ARG A 216 -3.51 2.70 -19.00
N LYS A 217 -4.21 3.32 -19.93
CA LYS A 217 -3.70 4.50 -20.64
C LYS A 217 -3.77 5.71 -19.72
N ARG A 218 -2.85 6.66 -19.92
CA ARG A 218 -2.91 7.98 -19.29
C ARG A 218 -4.23 8.64 -19.66
N GLN A 219 -4.91 9.16 -18.67
CA GLN A 219 -6.13 9.95 -18.85
C GLN A 219 -5.78 11.25 -19.59
N THR A 220 -6.59 11.67 -20.56
CA THR A 220 -6.48 13.01 -21.12
C THR A 220 -7.18 14.04 -20.23
N PHE A 221 -6.89 15.32 -20.45
CA PHE A 221 -7.59 16.38 -19.73
C PHE A 221 -9.10 16.37 -20.05
N GLU A 222 -9.45 16.17 -21.32
CA GLU A 222 -10.83 16.07 -21.79
C GLU A 222 -11.58 14.92 -21.11
N GLU A 223 -10.92 13.76 -20.95
CA GLU A 223 -11.50 12.63 -20.24
C GLU A 223 -11.73 12.94 -18.75
N SER A 224 -10.85 13.72 -18.12
CA SER A 224 -10.99 14.08 -16.70
C SER A 224 -12.20 14.97 -16.41
N ILE A 225 -12.63 15.79 -17.37
CA ILE A 225 -13.77 16.72 -17.25
C ILE A 225 -15.00 16.27 -18.03
N LEU A 226 -14.96 15.11 -18.66
CA LEU A 226 -16.01 14.65 -19.58
C LEU A 226 -17.41 14.61 -18.95
N GLN A 227 -17.51 14.28 -17.67
CA GLN A 227 -18.79 14.22 -16.96
C GLN A 227 -19.36 15.61 -16.67
N GLU A 228 -18.51 16.62 -16.58
CA GLU A 228 -18.90 18.01 -16.30
C GLU A 228 -19.34 18.73 -17.57
N THR A 229 -18.85 18.30 -18.73
CA THR A 229 -19.10 18.94 -20.02
C THR A 229 -20.25 18.34 -20.84
N LYS A 230 -20.73 17.14 -20.46
CA LYS A 230 -21.92 16.54 -21.10
C LYS A 230 -23.18 17.27 -20.62
N LYS A 231 -23.81 17.96 -21.55
CA LYS A 231 -25.18 18.45 -21.41
C LYS A 231 -26.18 17.36 -21.76
#